data_45694bcd303502bbcc72ccb2a7e43671
#
_entry.id   45694bcd303502bbcc72ccb2a7e43671
#
_cell.length_a   1.000
_cell.length_b   1.000
_cell.length_c   1.000
_cell.angle_alpha   90.00
_cell.angle_beta   90.00
_cell.angle_gamma   90.00
#
_symmetry.space_group_name_H-M   'P 1'
#
loop_
_entity.id
_entity.type
_entity.pdbx_description
1 polymer ?
#
loop_
_entity_poly.entity_id
_entity_poly.type
_entity_poly.pdbx_seq_one_letter_code
_entity_poly.pdbx_strand_id
1 'polypeptide(L)'
;MATYSEMTFNSQHYDDSRPNYPQPFYKELIKYHTKKGDAKLAIDIGCGSGFVAFQLVNYFDSVIGTDPSSTMIEQCNSNIPPEWLRNYPKKISFMKGTAEHHPVSIKENSVDLITGAECCHWVNHKQFFDESYRVLKSNGTLAYWFYKDPVFIGHPEANKVYTNYTYNSSFDESRDEEFERYMGPYYQQPGHDYLRSLMKEIEVPTDKFYDIVRHEYISDIHGAPKENEDPYITKTPLFIKKTITMKWFLDYVKSWSAYHTWMTHHGDKYDIAEKFVAELKQKMNWNDDTEIDVIWDTVYTFARKK
;
A
#
# COMPACT_ATOMS: atom_id res chain seq x y z
N MET A 1 -17.09 4.83 -2.46
CA MET A 1 -16.00 5.53 -1.70
C MET A 1 -15.21 4.45 -0.99
N ALA A 2 -13.90 4.55 -0.94
CA ALA A 2 -13.11 3.53 -0.26
C ALA A 2 -13.39 3.54 1.26
N THR A 3 -13.42 2.38 1.90
CA THR A 3 -13.67 2.19 3.34
C THR A 3 -12.80 3.09 4.22
N TYR A 4 -11.60 3.40 3.78
CA TYR A 4 -10.63 4.27 4.46
C TYR A 4 -11.06 5.75 4.53
N SER A 5 -12.11 6.15 3.82
CA SER A 5 -12.68 7.52 3.86
C SER A 5 -13.79 7.67 4.90
N GLU A 6 -14.16 6.62 5.63
CA GLU A 6 -15.23 6.67 6.63
C GLU A 6 -14.73 7.30 7.94
N MET A 7 -15.58 8.12 8.59
CA MET A 7 -15.22 8.84 9.83
C MET A 7 -14.92 7.91 11.03
N THR A 8 -15.32 6.65 10.96
CA THR A 8 -15.09 5.63 12.01
C THR A 8 -13.78 4.88 11.84
N PHE A 9 -13.03 5.14 10.77
CA PHE A 9 -11.78 4.45 10.50
C PHE A 9 -10.66 4.87 11.47
N ASN A 10 -10.06 3.90 12.18
CA ASN A 10 -8.96 4.14 13.13
C ASN A 10 -7.61 4.13 12.41
N SER A 11 -7.15 5.30 12.01
CA SER A 11 -5.94 5.49 11.23
C SER A 11 -4.63 5.21 11.99
N GLN A 12 -4.58 5.41 13.33
CA GLN A 12 -3.40 5.08 14.13
C GLN A 12 -3.17 3.56 14.17
N HIS A 13 -4.22 2.80 14.39
CA HIS A 13 -4.17 1.34 14.39
C HIS A 13 -3.77 0.78 13.01
N TYR A 14 -4.16 1.47 11.92
CA TYR A 14 -3.80 1.11 10.56
C TYR A 14 -2.28 1.15 10.33
N ASP A 15 -1.59 2.18 10.79
CA ASP A 15 -0.14 2.35 10.60
C ASP A 15 0.68 1.27 11.30
N ASP A 16 0.32 0.95 12.55
CA ASP A 16 1.01 -0.07 13.34
C ASP A 16 0.83 -1.48 12.76
N SER A 17 -0.27 -1.68 12.02
CA SER A 17 -0.65 -2.96 11.44
C SER A 17 -0.12 -3.16 10.00
N ARG A 18 0.58 -2.20 9.39
CA ARG A 18 1.05 -2.32 8.01
C ARG A 18 2.57 -2.51 7.92
N PRO A 19 3.06 -3.18 6.85
CA PRO A 19 4.50 -3.27 6.61
C PRO A 19 5.08 -1.92 6.18
N ASN A 20 6.33 -1.67 6.55
CA ASN A 20 7.07 -0.47 6.20
C ASN A 20 7.85 -0.67 4.90
N TYR A 21 8.07 0.42 4.15
CA TYR A 21 8.92 0.40 2.96
C TYR A 21 10.39 0.52 3.38
N PRO A 22 11.29 -0.34 2.85
CA PRO A 22 12.68 -0.38 3.27
C PRO A 22 13.48 0.81 2.74
N GLN A 23 14.46 1.28 3.52
CA GLN A 23 15.33 2.40 3.13
C GLN A 23 16.06 2.20 1.79
N PRO A 24 16.51 0.99 1.39
CA PRO A 24 17.07 0.75 0.06
C PRO A 24 16.12 1.15 -1.08
N PHE A 25 14.80 1.00 -0.90
CA PHE A 25 13.82 1.41 -1.89
C PHE A 25 13.77 2.94 -2.08
N TYR A 26 13.73 3.71 -0.99
CA TYR A 26 13.80 5.18 -1.08
C TYR A 26 15.11 5.64 -1.74
N LYS A 27 16.24 5.00 -1.43
CA LYS A 27 17.52 5.30 -2.09
C LYS A 27 17.47 5.02 -3.59
N GLU A 28 16.83 3.93 -4.03
CA GLU A 28 16.70 3.63 -5.46
C GLU A 28 15.75 4.61 -6.17
N LEU A 29 14.63 4.97 -5.54
CA LEU A 29 13.73 6.02 -6.03
C LEU A 29 14.47 7.35 -6.23
N ILE A 30 15.18 7.80 -5.21
CA ILE A 30 15.93 9.07 -5.27
C ILE A 30 17.08 9.00 -6.28
N LYS A 31 17.79 7.90 -6.34
CA LYS A 31 18.84 7.68 -7.36
C LYS A 31 18.27 7.72 -8.79
N TYR A 32 17.11 7.11 -9.01
CA TYR A 32 16.42 7.25 -10.30
C TYR A 32 16.03 8.71 -10.54
N HIS A 33 15.37 9.35 -9.61
CA HIS A 33 14.86 10.71 -9.73
C HIS A 33 15.98 11.72 -10.04
N THR A 34 17.05 11.75 -9.22
CA THR A 34 18.12 12.75 -9.29
C THR A 34 19.02 12.64 -10.52
N LYS A 35 18.88 11.59 -11.33
CA LYS A 35 19.57 11.56 -12.64
C LYS A 35 19.16 12.71 -13.55
N LYS A 36 17.94 13.25 -13.42
CA LYS A 36 17.39 14.31 -14.28
C LYS A 36 16.44 15.27 -13.58
N GLY A 37 15.90 14.94 -12.42
CA GLY A 37 14.94 15.74 -11.67
C GLY A 37 15.60 16.59 -10.57
N ASP A 38 14.97 17.73 -10.27
CA ASP A 38 15.32 18.59 -9.14
C ASP A 38 14.62 18.09 -7.86
N ALA A 39 15.10 18.51 -6.68
CA ALA A 39 14.57 18.09 -5.40
C ALA A 39 13.83 19.25 -4.66
N LYS A 40 13.00 20.01 -5.38
CA LYS A 40 12.30 21.16 -4.79
C LYS A 40 10.94 20.78 -4.21
N LEU A 41 10.07 20.15 -4.99
CA LEU A 41 8.71 19.81 -4.59
C LEU A 41 8.37 18.36 -4.91
N ALA A 42 8.04 17.59 -3.88
CA ALA A 42 7.42 16.28 -4.02
C ALA A 42 5.94 16.32 -3.61
N ILE A 43 5.12 15.51 -4.28
CA ILE A 43 3.73 15.23 -3.90
C ILE A 43 3.59 13.74 -3.62
N ASP A 44 2.97 13.42 -2.48
CA ASP A 44 2.57 12.06 -2.12
C ASP A 44 1.06 11.95 -2.22
N ILE A 45 0.56 11.21 -3.22
CA ILE A 45 -0.88 11.03 -3.46
C ILE A 45 -1.41 9.82 -2.70
N GLY A 46 -2.67 9.91 -2.20
CA GLY A 46 -3.21 8.89 -1.32
C GLY A 46 -2.31 8.69 -0.11
N CYS A 47 -1.87 9.79 0.49
CA CYS A 47 -0.79 9.78 1.48
C CYS A 47 -1.16 9.06 2.80
N GLY A 48 -2.45 8.75 3.00
CA GLY A 48 -2.93 8.11 4.22
C GLY A 48 -2.50 8.90 5.46
N SER A 49 -1.81 8.27 6.37
CA SER A 49 -1.23 8.86 7.58
C SER A 49 0.05 9.67 7.36
N GLY A 50 0.52 9.80 6.11
CA GLY A 50 1.71 10.58 5.74
C GLY A 50 3.02 9.78 5.74
N PHE A 51 2.96 8.47 5.85
CA PHE A 51 4.14 7.61 6.01
C PHE A 51 5.22 7.88 4.96
N VAL A 52 4.86 7.95 3.68
CA VAL A 52 5.80 8.25 2.59
C VAL A 52 6.17 9.73 2.58
N ALA A 53 5.20 10.63 2.74
CA ALA A 53 5.43 12.07 2.75
C ALA A 53 6.48 12.48 3.80
N PHE A 54 6.41 11.94 5.02
CA PHE A 54 7.40 12.19 6.07
C PHE A 54 8.81 11.66 5.72
N GLN A 55 8.94 10.58 4.96
CA GLN A 55 10.24 10.11 4.46
C GLN A 55 10.82 11.03 3.38
N LEU A 56 9.97 11.55 2.48
CA LEU A 56 10.40 12.43 1.40
C LEU A 56 10.95 13.78 1.89
N VAL A 57 10.57 14.21 3.09
CA VAL A 57 11.11 15.44 3.74
C VAL A 57 12.64 15.44 3.82
N ASN A 58 13.27 14.26 3.89
CA ASN A 58 14.73 14.13 3.93
C ASN A 58 15.40 14.43 2.58
N TYR A 59 14.64 14.45 1.49
CA TYR A 59 15.17 14.53 0.12
C TYR A 59 14.70 15.75 -0.66
N PHE A 60 13.58 16.38 -0.29
CA PHE A 60 12.99 17.51 -1.02
C PHE A 60 12.90 18.76 -0.16
N ASP A 61 12.96 19.93 -0.78
CA ASP A 61 12.80 21.22 -0.09
C ASP A 61 11.39 21.37 0.49
N SER A 62 10.38 20.88 -0.22
CA SER A 62 8.97 20.88 0.17
C SER A 62 8.27 19.58 -0.21
N VAL A 63 7.38 19.12 0.65
CA VAL A 63 6.55 17.92 0.42
C VAL A 63 5.08 18.26 0.66
N ILE A 64 4.21 17.81 -0.22
CA ILE A 64 2.76 17.92 -0.08
C ILE A 64 2.16 16.52 -0.09
N GLY A 65 1.49 16.11 1.00
CA GLY A 65 0.65 14.91 1.01
C GLY A 65 -0.78 15.26 0.60
N THR A 66 -1.39 14.46 -0.27
CA THR A 66 -2.81 14.60 -0.63
C THR A 66 -3.56 13.30 -0.39
N ASP A 67 -4.76 13.40 0.19
CA ASP A 67 -5.65 12.26 0.40
C ASP A 67 -7.12 12.71 0.27
N PRO A 68 -8.02 11.87 -0.26
CA PRO A 68 -9.45 12.19 -0.29
C PRO A 68 -10.10 12.17 1.11
N SER A 69 -9.50 11.48 2.09
CA SER A 69 -9.99 11.38 3.47
C SER A 69 -9.60 12.60 4.31
N SER A 70 -10.59 13.36 4.77
CA SER A 70 -10.35 14.48 5.69
C SER A 70 -9.75 14.02 7.02
N THR A 71 -10.15 12.85 7.52
CA THR A 71 -9.64 12.25 8.76
C THR A 71 -8.15 11.94 8.66
N MET A 72 -7.71 11.37 7.52
CA MET A 72 -6.28 11.11 7.28
C MET A 72 -5.48 12.43 7.23
N ILE A 73 -6.00 13.44 6.55
CA ILE A 73 -5.35 14.76 6.48
C ILE A 73 -5.25 15.43 7.86
N GLU A 74 -6.29 15.36 8.68
CA GLU A 74 -6.26 15.89 10.05
C GLU A 74 -5.21 15.17 10.91
N GLN A 75 -5.14 13.84 10.82
CA GLN A 75 -4.11 13.06 11.50
C GLN A 75 -2.71 13.45 11.02
N CYS A 76 -2.46 13.51 9.71
CA CYS A 76 -1.17 13.95 9.17
C CYS A 76 -0.74 15.30 9.73
N ASN A 77 -1.67 16.28 9.73
CA ASN A 77 -1.38 17.59 10.23
C ASN A 77 -1.07 17.59 11.74
N SER A 78 -1.74 16.76 12.53
CA SER A 78 -1.46 16.61 13.96
C SER A 78 -0.12 15.92 14.24
N ASN A 79 0.37 15.12 13.32
CA ASN A 79 1.65 14.40 13.43
C ASN A 79 2.87 15.24 12.97
N ILE A 80 2.67 16.44 12.39
CA ILE A 80 3.80 17.29 12.03
C ILE A 80 4.46 17.79 13.32
N PRO A 81 5.78 17.53 13.51
CA PRO A 81 6.49 18.02 14.70
C PRO A 81 6.38 19.54 14.86
N PRO A 82 6.01 20.06 16.04
CA PRO A 82 5.83 21.49 16.25
C PRO A 82 7.07 22.34 15.93
N GLU A 83 8.27 21.78 16.11
CA GLU A 83 9.53 22.41 15.72
C GLU A 83 9.68 22.55 14.21
N TRP A 84 9.12 21.65 13.41
CA TRP A 84 9.12 21.80 11.95
C TRP A 84 8.21 22.92 11.49
N LEU A 85 7.03 23.06 12.10
CA LEU A 85 6.11 24.16 11.79
C LEU A 85 6.73 25.53 12.10
N ARG A 86 7.55 25.63 13.15
CA ARG A 86 8.23 26.87 13.53
C ARG A 86 9.45 27.18 12.67
N ASN A 87 10.29 26.18 12.44
CA ASN A 87 11.61 26.38 11.82
C ASN A 87 11.56 26.21 10.29
N TYR A 88 10.62 25.39 9.80
CA TYR A 88 10.51 25.02 8.39
C TYR A 88 9.04 24.99 7.93
N PRO A 89 8.30 26.09 8.00
CA PRO A 89 6.83 26.11 7.82
C PRO A 89 6.33 25.67 6.44
N LYS A 90 7.22 25.53 5.45
CA LYS A 90 6.89 25.07 4.10
C LYS A 90 7.47 23.68 3.79
N LYS A 91 8.08 23.03 4.77
CA LYS A 91 8.79 21.75 4.55
C LYS A 91 7.82 20.62 4.23
N ILE A 92 6.69 20.57 4.93
CA ILE A 92 5.64 19.57 4.71
C ILE A 92 4.27 20.20 4.95
N SER A 93 3.29 19.80 4.15
CA SER A 93 1.88 20.15 4.34
C SER A 93 0.99 19.04 3.83
N PHE A 94 -0.21 18.94 4.39
CA PHE A 94 -1.20 17.95 3.97
C PHE A 94 -2.49 18.64 3.61
N MET A 95 -3.12 18.23 2.51
CA MET A 95 -4.35 18.81 2.03
C MET A 95 -5.25 17.78 1.36
N LYS A 96 -6.56 18.01 1.43
CA LYS A 96 -7.53 17.16 0.75
C LYS A 96 -7.37 17.28 -0.77
N GLY A 97 -7.28 16.12 -1.45
CA GLY A 97 -7.15 16.03 -2.90
C GLY A 97 -7.19 14.59 -3.37
N THR A 98 -7.41 14.40 -4.66
CA THR A 98 -7.36 13.09 -5.31
C THR A 98 -6.21 13.00 -6.30
N ALA A 99 -5.84 11.80 -6.69
CA ALA A 99 -4.80 11.56 -7.68
C ALA A 99 -5.17 12.08 -9.09
N GLU A 100 -6.48 12.14 -9.37
CA GLU A 100 -7.04 12.59 -10.64
C GLU A 100 -7.17 14.13 -10.74
N HIS A 101 -7.24 14.79 -9.60
CA HIS A 101 -7.44 16.24 -9.51
C HIS A 101 -6.74 16.80 -8.28
N HIS A 102 -5.54 17.33 -8.50
CA HIS A 102 -4.83 18.04 -7.43
C HIS A 102 -5.49 19.37 -7.06
N PRO A 103 -5.31 19.83 -5.82
CA PRO A 103 -5.73 21.18 -5.43
C PRO A 103 -5.24 22.26 -6.40
N VAL A 104 -6.06 23.29 -6.66
CA VAL A 104 -5.75 24.37 -7.62
C VAL A 104 -4.48 25.15 -7.31
N SER A 105 -3.97 25.06 -6.08
CA SER A 105 -2.68 25.63 -5.69
C SER A 105 -1.49 24.94 -6.35
N ILE A 106 -1.64 23.67 -6.78
CA ILE A 106 -0.61 22.90 -7.47
C ILE A 106 -0.67 23.22 -8.96
N LYS A 107 0.34 23.97 -9.42
CA LYS A 107 0.38 24.51 -10.77
C LYS A 107 0.91 23.48 -11.77
N GLU A 108 0.64 23.73 -13.05
CA GLU A 108 1.28 23.00 -14.14
C GLU A 108 2.81 23.11 -14.07
N ASN A 109 3.50 22.05 -14.43
CA ASN A 109 4.98 22.01 -14.51
C ASN A 109 5.68 22.54 -13.25
N SER A 110 5.13 22.23 -12.06
CA SER A 110 5.65 22.75 -10.78
C SER A 110 6.23 21.67 -9.86
N VAL A 111 5.94 20.39 -10.11
CA VAL A 111 6.26 19.26 -9.26
C VAL A 111 7.44 18.48 -9.81
N ASP A 112 8.38 18.12 -8.97
CA ASP A 112 9.56 17.34 -9.36
C ASP A 112 9.32 15.83 -9.21
N LEU A 113 8.64 15.40 -8.17
CA LEU A 113 8.30 13.99 -7.91
C LEU A 113 6.83 13.85 -7.49
N ILE A 114 6.14 12.87 -8.06
CA ILE A 114 4.88 12.34 -7.54
C ILE A 114 5.12 10.92 -7.05
N THR A 115 4.71 10.63 -5.82
CA THR A 115 4.66 9.25 -5.27
C THR A 115 3.23 8.80 -5.05
N GLY A 116 2.97 7.49 -5.20
CA GLY A 116 1.70 6.86 -4.86
C GLY A 116 1.95 5.45 -4.35
N ALA A 117 1.82 5.28 -3.03
CA ALA A 117 2.02 4.01 -2.35
C ALA A 117 0.66 3.39 -1.99
N GLU A 118 0.41 2.14 -2.39
CA GLU A 118 -0.83 1.41 -2.06
C GLU A 118 -2.15 2.16 -2.42
N CYS A 119 -2.13 3.08 -3.37
CA CYS A 119 -3.31 3.88 -3.70
C CYS A 119 -3.71 3.82 -5.18
N CYS A 120 -2.74 3.63 -6.10
CA CYS A 120 -3.00 3.76 -7.53
C CYS A 120 -3.92 2.67 -8.13
N HIS A 121 -4.22 1.61 -7.41
CA HIS A 121 -5.21 0.61 -7.81
C HIS A 121 -6.68 1.08 -7.64
N TRP A 122 -6.90 2.22 -6.96
CA TRP A 122 -8.24 2.80 -6.73
C TRP A 122 -8.60 3.93 -7.68
N VAL A 123 -7.63 4.45 -8.43
CA VAL A 123 -7.79 5.68 -9.22
C VAL A 123 -8.37 5.43 -10.61
N ASN A 124 -8.94 6.47 -11.23
CA ASN A 124 -9.15 6.48 -12.67
C ASN A 124 -7.80 6.67 -13.38
N HIS A 125 -7.22 5.60 -13.92
CA HIS A 125 -5.85 5.59 -14.45
C HIS A 125 -5.62 6.63 -15.55
N LYS A 126 -6.59 6.83 -16.45
CA LYS A 126 -6.46 7.85 -17.49
C LYS A 126 -6.34 9.24 -16.89
N GLN A 127 -7.24 9.61 -15.99
CA GLN A 127 -7.23 10.92 -15.32
C GLN A 127 -5.99 11.11 -14.43
N PHE A 128 -5.58 10.05 -13.73
CA PHE A 128 -4.37 10.04 -12.92
C PHE A 128 -3.11 10.32 -13.75
N PHE A 129 -2.93 9.65 -14.90
CA PHE A 129 -1.78 9.91 -15.77
C PHE A 129 -1.85 11.29 -16.42
N ASP A 130 -3.06 11.77 -16.82
CA ASP A 130 -3.26 13.09 -17.38
C ASP A 130 -2.90 14.19 -16.37
N GLU A 131 -3.36 14.05 -15.12
CA GLU A 131 -3.10 15.03 -14.06
C GLU A 131 -1.64 14.97 -13.60
N SER A 132 -1.05 13.79 -13.45
CA SER A 132 0.38 13.65 -13.16
C SER A 132 1.23 14.30 -14.23
N TYR A 133 0.88 14.11 -15.50
CA TYR A 133 1.58 14.78 -16.61
C TYR A 133 1.41 16.30 -16.55
N ARG A 134 0.23 16.81 -16.20
CA ARG A 134 -0.01 18.25 -16.11
C ARG A 134 0.90 18.90 -15.07
N VAL A 135 0.98 18.35 -13.86
CA VAL A 135 1.67 19.01 -12.74
C VAL A 135 3.17 18.74 -12.70
N LEU A 136 3.65 17.59 -13.16
CA LEU A 136 5.09 17.31 -13.22
C LEU A 136 5.82 18.28 -14.14
N LYS A 137 7.02 18.67 -13.76
CA LYS A 137 7.99 19.33 -14.65
C LYS A 137 8.50 18.35 -15.69
N SER A 138 9.03 18.85 -16.81
CA SER A 138 9.79 18.02 -17.75
C SER A 138 10.93 17.30 -17.01
N ASN A 139 11.12 16.03 -17.25
CA ASN A 139 11.99 15.10 -16.52
C ASN A 139 11.59 14.83 -15.06
N GLY A 140 10.50 15.40 -14.57
CA GLY A 140 9.92 15.05 -13.27
C GLY A 140 9.51 13.58 -13.23
N THR A 141 9.50 13.00 -12.04
CA THR A 141 9.29 11.55 -11.84
C THR A 141 7.88 11.27 -11.34
N LEU A 142 7.22 10.32 -11.97
CA LEU A 142 6.07 9.61 -11.43
C LEU A 142 6.55 8.27 -10.88
N ALA A 143 6.26 7.98 -9.61
CA ALA A 143 6.64 6.75 -8.94
C ALA A 143 5.44 6.17 -8.17
N TYR A 144 5.09 4.91 -8.41
CA TYR A 144 4.07 4.24 -7.63
C TYR A 144 4.47 2.79 -7.38
N TRP A 145 4.00 2.24 -6.23
CA TRP A 145 4.37 0.91 -5.80
C TRP A 145 3.32 0.28 -4.92
N PHE A 146 3.37 -1.05 -4.86
CA PHE A 146 2.45 -1.88 -4.10
C PHE A 146 3.16 -3.05 -3.48
N TYR A 147 2.59 -3.54 -2.41
CA TYR A 147 2.76 -4.91 -1.97
C TYR A 147 1.40 -5.63 -2.04
N LYS A 148 1.43 -6.91 -2.28
CA LYS A 148 0.24 -7.74 -2.40
C LYS A 148 0.00 -8.53 -1.11
N ASP A 149 -0.23 -9.82 -1.24
CA ASP A 149 -0.50 -10.71 -0.12
C ASP A 149 0.79 -11.10 0.62
N PRO A 150 0.72 -11.30 1.94
CA PRO A 150 1.82 -11.89 2.69
C PRO A 150 1.94 -13.39 2.36
N VAL A 151 3.17 -13.86 2.26
CA VAL A 151 3.51 -15.28 2.12
C VAL A 151 4.22 -15.73 3.40
N PHE A 152 3.65 -16.72 4.08
CA PHE A 152 4.21 -17.33 5.28
C PHE A 152 5.36 -18.25 4.87
N ILE A 153 6.59 -17.84 5.17
CA ILE A 153 7.83 -18.52 4.74
C ILE A 153 7.91 -19.89 5.41
N GLY A 154 8.04 -20.94 4.59
CA GLY A 154 8.15 -22.32 5.08
C GLY A 154 6.83 -22.94 5.57
N HIS A 155 5.70 -22.25 5.39
CA HIS A 155 4.40 -22.70 5.88
C HIS A 155 3.34 -22.77 4.77
N PRO A 156 3.44 -23.71 3.81
CA PRO A 156 2.52 -23.79 2.67
C PRO A 156 1.05 -24.03 3.08
N GLU A 157 0.80 -24.73 4.19
CA GLU A 157 -0.57 -24.92 4.69
C GLU A 157 -1.17 -23.63 5.24
N ALA A 158 -0.38 -22.76 5.86
CA ALA A 158 -0.83 -21.43 6.27
C ALA A 158 -1.20 -20.58 5.05
N ASN A 159 -0.39 -20.63 3.97
CA ASN A 159 -0.67 -19.95 2.71
C ASN A 159 -1.99 -20.43 2.07
N LYS A 160 -2.31 -21.73 2.17
CA LYS A 160 -3.63 -22.25 1.72
C LYS A 160 -4.79 -21.69 2.53
N VAL A 161 -4.66 -21.65 3.86
CA VAL A 161 -5.69 -21.04 4.72
C VAL A 161 -5.87 -19.58 4.36
N TYR A 162 -4.77 -18.83 4.21
CA TYR A 162 -4.79 -17.44 3.77
C TYR A 162 -5.56 -17.27 2.45
N THR A 163 -5.20 -18.07 1.43
CA THR A 163 -5.85 -18.02 0.10
C THR A 163 -7.35 -18.30 0.19
N ASN A 164 -7.77 -19.25 1.02
CA ASN A 164 -9.20 -19.55 1.21
C ASN A 164 -9.94 -18.34 1.76
N TYR A 165 -9.44 -17.69 2.82
CA TYR A 165 -10.12 -16.55 3.43
C TYR A 165 -10.13 -15.30 2.57
N THR A 166 -9.12 -15.10 1.71
CA THR A 166 -8.95 -13.87 0.94
C THR A 166 -9.45 -13.95 -0.50
N TYR A 167 -9.47 -15.17 -1.10
CA TYR A 167 -9.75 -15.33 -2.53
C TYR A 167 -11.01 -16.14 -2.81
N ASN A 168 -11.35 -17.09 -1.95
CA ASN A 168 -12.50 -17.96 -2.21
C ASN A 168 -13.79 -17.32 -1.75
N SER A 169 -14.88 -17.75 -2.40
CA SER A 169 -16.24 -17.67 -1.91
C SER A 169 -16.76 -19.08 -1.72
N SER A 170 -17.48 -19.35 -0.64
CA SER A 170 -18.23 -20.60 -0.48
C SER A 170 -19.38 -20.43 0.49
N PHE A 171 -20.54 -20.83 0.02
CA PHE A 171 -21.68 -21.13 0.88
C PHE A 171 -21.61 -22.64 1.20
N ASP A 172 -21.65 -22.98 2.46
CA ASP A 172 -21.72 -24.38 2.87
C ASP A 172 -23.19 -24.81 2.99
N GLU A 173 -23.77 -25.21 1.86
CA GLU A 173 -25.16 -25.68 1.79
C GLU A 173 -25.44 -26.85 2.73
N SER A 174 -24.42 -27.61 3.17
CA SER A 174 -24.57 -28.76 4.06
C SER A 174 -24.77 -28.36 5.54
N ARG A 175 -24.56 -27.06 5.88
CA ARG A 175 -24.61 -26.54 7.24
C ARG A 175 -25.66 -25.47 7.48
N ASP A 176 -26.58 -25.25 6.57
CA ASP A 176 -27.53 -24.12 6.61
C ASP A 176 -26.84 -22.75 6.80
N GLU A 177 -25.63 -22.59 6.29
CA GLU A 177 -24.91 -21.31 6.30
C GLU A 177 -25.49 -20.45 5.16
N GLU A 178 -26.39 -19.52 5.48
CA GLU A 178 -27.03 -18.61 4.54
C GLU A 178 -26.15 -17.40 4.16
N PHE A 179 -24.87 -17.35 4.57
CA PHE A 179 -24.01 -16.22 4.35
C PHE A 179 -22.61 -16.64 3.88
N GLU A 180 -21.94 -15.71 3.21
CA GLU A 180 -20.59 -15.91 2.69
C GLU A 180 -19.59 -16.17 3.83
N ARG A 181 -18.84 -17.26 3.68
CA ARG A 181 -17.93 -17.76 4.70
C ARG A 181 -16.56 -17.10 4.68
N TYR A 182 -16.18 -16.49 3.55
CA TYR A 182 -14.87 -15.91 3.29
C TYR A 182 -14.96 -14.44 2.84
N MET A 183 -13.85 -13.71 2.93
CA MET A 183 -13.79 -12.29 2.59
C MET A 183 -13.64 -12.01 1.08
N GLY A 184 -13.37 -13.04 0.26
CA GLY A 184 -13.14 -12.86 -1.19
C GLY A 184 -14.13 -11.94 -1.91
N PRO A 185 -15.45 -12.17 -1.80
CA PRO A 185 -16.48 -11.35 -2.46
C PRO A 185 -16.59 -9.91 -1.94
N TYR A 186 -15.99 -9.61 -0.77
CA TYR A 186 -16.11 -8.32 -0.10
C TYR A 186 -14.98 -7.35 -0.42
N TYR A 187 -14.01 -7.77 -1.22
CA TYR A 187 -13.00 -6.86 -1.75
C TYR A 187 -13.60 -5.97 -2.83
N GLN A 188 -13.32 -4.67 -2.75
CA GLN A 188 -13.83 -3.70 -3.73
C GLN A 188 -13.17 -3.87 -5.10
N GLN A 189 -14.00 -4.00 -6.12
CA GLN A 189 -13.58 -4.15 -7.51
C GLN A 189 -13.71 -2.84 -8.29
N PRO A 190 -12.92 -2.63 -9.37
CA PRO A 190 -11.82 -3.48 -9.89
C PRO A 190 -10.49 -3.31 -9.16
N GLY A 191 -10.41 -2.44 -8.14
CA GLY A 191 -9.16 -2.08 -7.48
C GLY A 191 -8.41 -3.28 -6.91
N HIS A 192 -9.12 -4.23 -6.30
CA HIS A 192 -8.47 -5.40 -5.73
C HIS A 192 -7.90 -6.35 -6.81
N ASP A 193 -8.56 -6.48 -7.97
CA ASP A 193 -8.03 -7.26 -9.08
C ASP A 193 -6.77 -6.61 -9.67
N TYR A 194 -6.73 -5.27 -9.77
CA TYR A 194 -5.51 -4.55 -10.14
C TYR A 194 -4.36 -4.79 -9.15
N LEU A 195 -4.66 -4.77 -7.85
CA LEU A 195 -3.64 -5.07 -6.83
C LEU A 195 -3.13 -6.51 -6.97
N ARG A 196 -4.03 -7.49 -7.13
CA ARG A 196 -3.70 -8.92 -7.29
C ARG A 196 -2.84 -9.20 -8.50
N SER A 197 -3.13 -8.54 -9.64
CA SER A 197 -2.35 -8.64 -10.86
C SER A 197 -1.07 -7.80 -10.83
N LEU A 198 -0.78 -7.11 -9.72
CA LEU A 198 0.30 -6.12 -9.62
C LEU A 198 0.17 -5.03 -10.69
N MET A 199 -1.06 -4.65 -11.04
CA MET A 199 -1.39 -3.65 -12.06
C MET A 199 -0.77 -3.94 -13.45
N LYS A 200 -0.67 -5.21 -13.85
CA LYS A 200 -0.10 -5.61 -15.16
C LYS A 200 -0.88 -5.07 -16.35
N GLU A 201 -2.19 -4.90 -16.18
CA GLU A 201 -3.10 -4.38 -17.21
C GLU A 201 -3.00 -2.87 -17.39
N ILE A 202 -2.33 -2.17 -16.48
CA ILE A 202 -2.24 -0.71 -16.48
C ILE A 202 -0.89 -0.28 -17.00
N GLU A 203 -0.87 0.14 -18.26
CA GLU A 203 0.35 0.62 -18.91
C GLU A 203 0.54 2.12 -18.70
N VAL A 204 1.79 2.51 -18.42
CA VAL A 204 2.17 3.93 -18.36
C VAL A 204 2.13 4.51 -19.79
N PRO A 205 1.39 5.62 -20.06
CA PRO A 205 1.26 6.20 -21.38
C PRO A 205 2.60 6.67 -21.95
N THR A 206 3.09 6.01 -22.98
CA THR A 206 4.40 6.30 -23.60
C THR A 206 4.42 7.58 -24.45
N ASP A 207 3.27 8.15 -24.78
CA ASP A 207 3.15 9.48 -25.38
C ASP A 207 3.48 10.60 -24.38
N LYS A 208 3.27 10.37 -23.09
CA LYS A 208 3.48 11.32 -21.97
C LYS A 208 4.74 11.06 -21.17
N PHE A 209 5.09 9.81 -20.99
CA PHE A 209 6.19 9.38 -20.12
C PHE A 209 7.25 8.58 -20.91
N TYR A 210 8.46 8.58 -20.37
CA TYR A 210 9.60 7.84 -20.91
C TYR A 210 10.49 7.32 -19.75
N ASP A 211 11.58 6.61 -20.08
CA ASP A 211 12.51 6.01 -19.10
C ASP A 211 11.76 5.17 -18.06
N ILE A 212 10.75 4.41 -18.55
CA ILE A 212 9.85 3.64 -17.69
C ILE A 212 10.60 2.43 -17.14
N VAL A 213 10.66 2.33 -15.83
CA VAL A 213 11.20 1.20 -15.09
C VAL A 213 10.07 0.54 -14.33
N ARG A 214 9.86 -0.75 -14.54
CA ARG A 214 8.96 -1.57 -13.76
C ARG A 214 9.72 -2.77 -13.21
N HIS A 215 9.58 -3.03 -11.92
CA HIS A 215 10.22 -4.15 -11.25
C HIS A 215 9.22 -4.87 -10.36
N GLU A 216 9.13 -6.18 -10.55
CA GLU A 216 8.30 -7.07 -9.74
C GLU A 216 9.19 -8.01 -8.92
N TYR A 217 8.80 -8.24 -7.70
CA TYR A 217 9.31 -9.32 -6.87
C TYR A 217 8.13 -10.24 -6.52
N ILE A 218 8.21 -11.50 -6.96
CA ILE A 218 7.24 -12.54 -6.66
C ILE A 218 7.95 -13.58 -5.80
N SER A 219 7.44 -13.77 -4.59
CA SER A 219 7.92 -14.79 -3.68
C SER A 219 7.59 -16.19 -4.23
N ASP A 220 8.46 -17.14 -3.98
CA ASP A 220 8.11 -18.55 -4.13
C ASP A 220 7.09 -18.89 -3.01
N ILE A 221 5.89 -19.35 -3.40
CA ILE A 221 4.83 -19.75 -2.44
C ILE A 221 5.26 -20.90 -1.52
N HIS A 222 6.31 -21.63 -1.88
CA HIS A 222 6.90 -22.63 -1.00
C HIS A 222 7.83 -22.01 0.05
N GLY A 223 8.16 -20.71 -0.10
CA GLY A 223 8.86 -19.95 0.93
C GLY A 223 10.19 -20.51 1.40
N ALA A 224 10.70 -21.54 0.73
CA ALA A 224 12.02 -22.08 1.02
C ALA A 224 13.06 -21.19 0.31
N PRO A 225 13.94 -20.49 1.05
CA PRO A 225 15.18 -20.02 0.44
C PRO A 225 15.86 -21.25 -0.17
N LYS A 226 16.24 -21.19 -1.43
CA LYS A 226 17.13 -22.21 -1.99
C LYS A 226 18.34 -22.29 -1.07
N GLU A 227 18.77 -23.49 -0.71
CA GLU A 227 19.76 -23.78 0.35
C GLU A 227 21.09 -22.98 0.30
N ASN A 228 21.32 -22.15 -0.72
CA ASN A 228 22.52 -21.35 -0.91
C ASN A 228 22.25 -19.88 -1.30
N GLU A 229 21.00 -19.40 -1.25
CA GLU A 229 20.72 -17.97 -1.45
C GLU A 229 20.55 -17.31 -0.08
N ASP A 230 21.44 -16.34 0.22
CA ASP A 230 21.20 -15.42 1.32
C ASP A 230 19.84 -14.74 1.10
N PRO A 231 18.82 -15.01 1.93
CA PRO A 231 17.51 -14.41 1.78
C PRO A 231 17.54 -12.87 1.86
N TYR A 232 18.69 -12.31 2.24
CA TYR A 232 18.95 -10.87 2.35
C TYR A 232 19.71 -10.29 1.15
N ILE A 233 20.20 -11.10 0.21
CA ILE A 233 20.67 -10.59 -1.11
C ILE A 233 19.43 -10.31 -1.94
N THR A 234 18.93 -9.14 -1.72
CA THR A 234 17.65 -8.64 -2.21
C THR A 234 17.62 -8.59 -3.74
N LYS A 235 16.78 -9.41 -4.34
CA LYS A 235 16.48 -9.34 -5.79
C LYS A 235 15.72 -8.06 -6.16
N THR A 236 15.30 -7.26 -5.18
CA THR A 236 14.56 -6.00 -5.34
C THR A 236 14.88 -5.03 -4.21
N PRO A 237 15.03 -3.72 -4.49
CA PRO A 237 15.12 -2.71 -3.44
C PRO A 237 13.82 -2.58 -2.61
N LEU A 238 12.65 -2.95 -3.17
CA LEU A 238 11.37 -3.00 -2.45
C LEU A 238 11.13 -4.42 -1.89
N PHE A 239 12.07 -4.92 -1.10
CA PHE A 239 11.95 -6.20 -0.42
C PHE A 239 11.31 -6.00 0.96
N ILE A 240 10.07 -6.47 1.11
CA ILE A 240 9.32 -6.36 2.35
C ILE A 240 9.29 -7.73 3.04
N LYS A 241 10.01 -7.83 4.15
CA LYS A 241 10.01 -8.99 5.04
C LYS A 241 9.76 -8.52 6.47
N LYS A 242 8.99 -9.26 7.23
CA LYS A 242 8.71 -8.98 8.64
C LYS A 242 8.55 -10.28 9.42
N THR A 243 9.09 -10.34 10.62
CA THR A 243 8.70 -11.33 11.62
C THR A 243 7.45 -10.80 12.32
N ILE A 244 6.37 -11.56 12.28
CA ILE A 244 5.07 -11.19 12.85
C ILE A 244 4.64 -12.21 13.89
N THR A 245 3.78 -11.78 14.81
CA THR A 245 3.02 -12.68 15.71
C THR A 245 1.61 -12.88 15.18
N MET A 246 0.90 -13.91 15.64
CA MET A 246 -0.50 -14.10 15.28
C MET A 246 -1.39 -12.98 15.81
N LYS A 247 -1.02 -12.36 16.93
CA LYS A 247 -1.68 -11.16 17.44
C LYS A 247 -1.54 -9.99 16.45
N TRP A 248 -0.32 -9.72 15.96
CA TRP A 248 -0.09 -8.69 14.94
C TRP A 248 -0.86 -9.00 13.64
N PHE A 249 -0.89 -10.30 13.24
CA PHE A 249 -1.58 -10.70 12.02
C PHE A 249 -3.10 -10.50 12.13
N LEU A 250 -3.69 -10.68 13.31
CA LEU A 250 -5.09 -10.36 13.57
C LEU A 250 -5.38 -8.87 13.33
N ASP A 251 -4.54 -8.00 13.88
CA ASP A 251 -4.67 -6.55 13.68
C ASP A 251 -4.50 -6.16 12.21
N TYR A 252 -3.57 -6.82 11.50
CA TYR A 252 -3.38 -6.65 10.06
C TYR A 252 -4.63 -7.03 9.26
N VAL A 253 -5.26 -8.18 9.54
CA VAL A 253 -6.51 -8.60 8.90
C VAL A 253 -7.65 -7.62 9.20
N LYS A 254 -7.77 -7.17 10.46
CA LYS A 254 -8.77 -6.18 10.87
C LYS A 254 -8.58 -4.81 10.20
N SER A 255 -7.40 -4.52 9.63
CA SER A 255 -7.14 -3.30 8.87
C SER A 255 -7.58 -3.38 7.39
N TRP A 256 -8.08 -4.51 6.87
CA TRP A 256 -8.46 -4.68 5.48
C TRP A 256 -9.86 -4.12 5.17
N SER A 257 -10.03 -3.56 3.98
CA SER A 257 -11.34 -3.08 3.51
C SER A 257 -12.37 -4.21 3.45
N ALA A 258 -11.96 -5.39 2.98
CA ALA A 258 -12.82 -6.55 2.90
C ALA A 258 -13.31 -7.03 4.27
N TYR A 259 -12.46 -6.94 5.31
CA TYR A 259 -12.86 -7.21 6.69
C TYR A 259 -14.00 -6.28 7.13
N HIS A 260 -13.84 -4.97 6.95
CA HIS A 260 -14.86 -4.00 7.34
C HIS A 260 -16.17 -4.21 6.57
N THR A 261 -16.08 -4.48 5.27
CA THR A 261 -17.26 -4.76 4.44
C THR A 261 -17.95 -6.04 4.90
N TRP A 262 -17.20 -7.12 5.15
CA TRP A 262 -17.75 -8.38 5.65
C TRP A 262 -18.43 -8.20 7.01
N MET A 263 -17.77 -7.50 7.94
CA MET A 263 -18.32 -7.24 9.29
C MET A 263 -19.59 -6.39 9.26
N THR A 264 -19.72 -5.47 8.30
CA THR A 264 -20.95 -4.69 8.13
C THR A 264 -22.13 -5.57 7.74
N HIS A 265 -21.91 -6.65 6.98
CA HIS A 265 -22.97 -7.55 6.52
C HIS A 265 -23.24 -8.71 7.49
N HIS A 266 -22.22 -9.20 8.18
CA HIS A 266 -22.28 -10.47 8.92
C HIS A 266 -21.65 -10.42 10.31
N GLY A 267 -21.19 -9.26 10.78
CA GLY A 267 -20.49 -9.13 12.06
C GLY A 267 -21.35 -9.47 13.31
N ASP A 268 -22.66 -9.57 13.15
CA ASP A 268 -23.57 -10.08 14.17
C ASP A 268 -23.45 -11.59 14.39
N LYS A 269 -22.85 -12.34 13.45
CA LYS A 269 -22.66 -13.78 13.52
C LYS A 269 -21.36 -14.14 14.27
N TYR A 270 -20.25 -13.57 13.83
CA TYR A 270 -18.93 -13.73 14.43
C TYR A 270 -17.93 -12.71 13.83
N ASP A 271 -16.74 -12.59 14.42
CA ASP A 271 -15.64 -11.83 13.83
C ASP A 271 -14.85 -12.72 12.84
N ILE A 272 -14.88 -12.39 11.54
CA ILE A 272 -14.22 -13.17 10.49
C ILE A 272 -12.70 -13.19 10.65
N ALA A 273 -12.07 -12.11 11.12
CA ALA A 273 -10.64 -12.06 11.35
C ALA A 273 -10.20 -12.98 12.49
N GLU A 274 -10.97 -13.01 13.58
CA GLU A 274 -10.72 -13.92 14.69
C GLU A 274 -10.88 -15.38 14.27
N LYS A 275 -11.92 -15.69 13.49
CA LYS A 275 -12.12 -17.03 12.92
C LYS A 275 -10.96 -17.45 12.03
N PHE A 276 -10.51 -16.55 11.15
CA PHE A 276 -9.37 -16.80 10.25
C PHE A 276 -8.09 -17.11 11.04
N VAL A 277 -7.75 -16.26 12.03
CA VAL A 277 -6.53 -16.45 12.83
C VAL A 277 -6.65 -17.69 13.73
N ALA A 278 -7.84 -17.99 14.25
CA ALA A 278 -8.08 -19.23 15.02
C ALA A 278 -7.84 -20.48 14.17
N GLU A 279 -8.27 -20.49 12.90
CA GLU A 279 -8.00 -21.61 11.98
C GLU A 279 -6.51 -21.75 11.68
N LEU A 280 -5.79 -20.64 11.43
CA LEU A 280 -4.32 -20.67 11.29
C LEU A 280 -3.64 -21.27 12.51
N LYS A 281 -3.99 -20.78 13.71
CA LYS A 281 -3.43 -21.27 14.98
C LYS A 281 -3.69 -22.76 15.17
N GLN A 282 -4.90 -23.20 14.88
CA GLN A 282 -5.27 -24.61 15.02
C GLN A 282 -4.51 -25.51 14.04
N LYS A 283 -4.49 -25.15 12.74
CA LYS A 283 -3.84 -25.97 11.70
C LYS A 283 -2.33 -26.04 11.83
N MET A 284 -1.72 -24.94 12.27
CA MET A 284 -0.27 -24.82 12.35
C MET A 284 0.28 -25.12 13.75
N ASN A 285 -0.58 -25.37 14.74
CA ASN A 285 -0.21 -25.47 16.15
C ASN A 285 0.51 -24.21 16.67
N TRP A 286 0.03 -23.03 16.28
CA TRP A 286 0.54 -21.71 16.70
C TRP A 286 -0.29 -21.15 17.86
N ASN A 287 0.31 -20.22 18.60
CA ASN A 287 -0.37 -19.38 19.60
C ASN A 287 -0.24 -17.90 19.23
N ASP A 288 -0.78 -17.01 20.08
CA ASP A 288 -0.79 -15.56 19.79
C ASP A 288 0.59 -14.94 19.68
N ASP A 289 1.58 -15.48 20.40
CA ASP A 289 2.96 -14.99 20.46
C ASP A 289 3.91 -15.75 19.53
N THR A 290 3.40 -16.74 18.78
CA THR A 290 4.25 -17.47 17.82
C THR A 290 4.77 -16.51 16.75
N GLU A 291 6.10 -16.40 16.65
CA GLU A 291 6.77 -15.58 15.66
C GLU A 291 6.93 -16.31 14.34
N ILE A 292 6.56 -15.65 13.24
CA ILE A 292 6.57 -16.23 11.90
C ILE A 292 7.13 -15.20 10.92
N ASP A 293 8.03 -15.63 10.07
CA ASP A 293 8.54 -14.81 8.99
C ASP A 293 7.56 -14.77 7.82
N VAL A 294 7.23 -13.56 7.39
CA VAL A 294 6.42 -13.30 6.19
C VAL A 294 7.14 -12.36 5.23
N ILE A 295 6.91 -12.57 3.94
CA ILE A 295 7.33 -11.67 2.86
C ILE A 295 6.12 -11.26 2.05
N TRP A 296 6.20 -10.12 1.37
CA TRP A 296 5.16 -9.66 0.45
C TRP A 296 5.67 -9.64 -0.98
N ASP A 297 4.81 -10.07 -1.92
CA ASP A 297 5.03 -9.78 -3.32
C ASP A 297 4.93 -8.29 -3.56
N THR A 298 5.86 -7.72 -4.30
CA THR A 298 5.95 -6.28 -4.49
C THR A 298 6.13 -5.90 -5.96
N VAL A 299 5.69 -4.70 -6.29
CA VAL A 299 5.96 -4.06 -7.58
C VAL A 299 6.18 -2.57 -7.37
N TYR A 300 7.11 -2.00 -8.13
CA TYR A 300 7.20 -0.56 -8.28
C TYR A 300 7.36 -0.16 -9.75
N THR A 301 6.86 1.01 -10.07
CA THR A 301 7.00 1.63 -11.40
C THR A 301 7.50 3.05 -11.23
N PHE A 302 8.56 3.40 -11.96
CA PHE A 302 9.07 4.75 -12.10
C PHE A 302 8.96 5.17 -13.56
N ALA A 303 8.60 6.41 -13.81
CA ALA A 303 8.52 6.98 -15.16
C ALA A 303 8.86 8.47 -15.13
N ARG A 304 9.37 9.01 -16.23
CA ARG A 304 9.69 10.43 -16.37
C ARG A 304 8.71 11.12 -17.30
N LYS A 305 8.27 12.32 -16.92
CA LYS A 305 7.54 13.19 -17.84
C LYS A 305 8.44 13.62 -19.01
N LYS A 306 7.90 13.54 -20.22
CA LYS A 306 8.51 14.10 -21.44
C LYS A 306 8.57 15.61 -21.43
#